data_1783c82b6b3190e73b57a4a51400ebed
#
_entry.id   1783c82b6b3190e73b57a4a51400ebed
#
_cell.length_a   1.000
_cell.length_b   1.000
_cell.length_c   1.000
_cell.angle_alpha   90.00
_cell.angle_beta   90.00
_cell.angle_gamma   90.00
#
_symmetry.space_group_name_H-M   'P 1'
#
loop_
_entity.id
_entity.type
_entity.pdbx_description
1 polymer ?
#
loop_
_entity_poly.entity_id
_entity_poly.type
_entity_poly.pdbx_seq_one_letter_code
_entity_poly.pdbx_strand_id
1 'polypeptide(L)'
;VQGFYTRRPIWLIENLTLDKVRQEIVKMEKDAANFYFKTAQKTADPDIRKLLGDLAEIESKHSDKALLKASIIEKSSLAIDELKKAKKQFILTWVQPGLAGLMDGSVSTLAPIFATAFATKDSHTTLLVGLAASIGAGISMGFTEAAHDDGIISGRGSPIKRGVASGVMTTLGGLGHALPYLISDFYTATIIAMFFVLIELWAIAWIQKKYMEIKFSRAIFQVVFGGAL
;
A
#
# COMPACT_ATOMS: atom_id res chain seq x y z
N VAL A 1 -14.59 -12.21 35.62
CA VAL A 1 -14.76 -12.74 34.27
C VAL A 1 -13.39 -12.87 33.62
N GLN A 2 -12.51 -13.70 34.24
CA GLN A 2 -11.23 -14.05 33.66
C GLN A 2 -11.49 -15.08 32.55
N GLY A 3 -11.13 -14.77 31.33
CA GLY A 3 -11.22 -15.70 30.18
C GLY A 3 -11.89 -15.15 28.93
N PHE A 4 -12.63 -14.06 29.00
CA PHE A 4 -13.29 -13.47 27.84
C PHE A 4 -12.37 -12.54 27.00
N TYR A 5 -11.27 -12.04 27.58
CA TYR A 5 -10.39 -11.02 27.00
C TYR A 5 -8.94 -11.48 26.79
N THR A 6 -8.71 -12.70 26.36
CA THR A 6 -7.34 -13.17 26.03
C THR A 6 -6.90 -12.86 24.59
N ARG A 7 -7.73 -12.19 23.79
CA ARG A 7 -7.43 -11.90 22.38
C ARG A 7 -6.95 -10.48 22.19
N ARG A 8 -6.00 -10.32 21.26
CA ARG A 8 -5.61 -8.99 20.76
C ARG A 8 -6.84 -8.30 20.20
N PRO A 9 -7.09 -7.04 20.54
CA PRO A 9 -8.17 -6.26 19.95
C PRO A 9 -8.10 -6.30 18.41
N ILE A 10 -9.25 -6.39 17.75
CA ILE A 10 -9.35 -6.53 16.28
C ILE A 10 -8.61 -5.40 15.55
N TRP A 11 -8.58 -4.19 16.12
CA TRP A 11 -7.88 -3.03 15.56
C TRP A 11 -6.35 -3.10 15.63
N LEU A 12 -5.78 -4.06 16.35
CA LEU A 12 -4.33 -4.35 16.39
C LEU A 12 -3.91 -5.44 15.41
N ILE A 13 -4.84 -5.99 14.63
CA ILE A 13 -4.53 -7.00 13.61
C ILE A 13 -4.04 -6.27 12.34
N GLU A 14 -2.78 -6.44 12.01
CA GLU A 14 -2.22 -5.94 10.76
C GLU A 14 -2.93 -6.60 9.56
N ASN A 15 -3.27 -5.79 8.55
CA ASN A 15 -3.96 -6.22 7.32
C ASN A 15 -5.36 -6.83 7.58
N LEU A 16 -6.23 -6.04 8.23
CA LEU A 16 -7.62 -6.40 8.46
C LEU A 16 -8.38 -6.43 7.12
N THR A 17 -8.55 -7.61 6.55
CA THR A 17 -9.47 -7.81 5.41
C THR A 17 -10.86 -8.14 5.92
N LEU A 18 -11.89 -7.88 5.14
CA LEU A 18 -13.29 -8.22 5.49
C LEU A 18 -13.44 -9.71 5.82
N ASP A 19 -12.74 -10.59 5.13
CA ASP A 19 -12.76 -12.02 5.40
C ASP A 19 -12.13 -12.37 6.76
N LYS A 20 -11.02 -11.71 7.12
CA LYS A 20 -10.43 -11.85 8.46
C LYS A 20 -11.37 -11.35 9.55
N VAL A 21 -12.03 -10.20 9.33
CA VAL A 21 -13.04 -9.68 10.26
C VAL A 21 -14.18 -10.67 10.44
N ARG A 22 -14.71 -11.24 9.35
CA ARG A 22 -15.78 -12.25 9.40
C ARG A 22 -15.36 -13.50 10.15
N GLN A 23 -14.16 -14.02 9.86
CA GLN A 23 -13.62 -15.18 10.56
C GLN A 23 -13.46 -14.93 12.07
N GLU A 24 -12.97 -13.74 12.44
CA GLU A 24 -12.84 -13.38 13.86
C GLU A 24 -14.21 -13.21 14.53
N ILE A 25 -15.23 -12.62 13.86
CA ILE A 25 -16.59 -12.55 14.39
C ILE A 25 -17.15 -13.94 14.65
N VAL A 26 -17.11 -14.84 13.66
CA VAL A 26 -17.59 -16.22 13.84
C VAL A 26 -16.88 -16.93 14.98
N LYS A 27 -15.58 -16.71 15.13
CA LYS A 27 -14.78 -17.29 16.21
C LYS A 27 -15.17 -16.70 17.57
N MET A 28 -15.42 -15.39 17.65
CA MET A 28 -15.88 -14.72 18.86
C MET A 28 -17.25 -15.22 19.32
N GLU A 29 -18.21 -15.39 18.40
CA GLU A 29 -19.53 -15.92 18.70
C GLU A 29 -19.47 -17.37 19.18
N LYS A 30 -18.65 -18.22 18.55
CA LYS A 30 -18.41 -19.61 19.02
C LYS A 30 -17.78 -19.67 20.40
N ASP A 31 -16.81 -18.79 20.68
CA ASP A 31 -16.18 -18.75 21.99
C ASP A 31 -17.15 -18.24 23.07
N ALA A 32 -18.03 -17.27 22.73
CA ALA A 32 -19.09 -16.78 23.61
C ALA A 32 -20.09 -17.90 23.90
N ALA A 33 -20.57 -18.61 22.89
CA ALA A 33 -21.47 -19.75 23.06
C ALA A 33 -20.87 -20.82 23.99
N ASN A 34 -19.60 -21.18 23.75
CA ASN A 34 -18.88 -22.16 24.60
C ASN A 34 -18.71 -21.67 26.04
N PHE A 35 -18.44 -20.39 26.23
CA PHE A 35 -18.30 -19.78 27.55
C PHE A 35 -19.64 -19.86 28.31
N TYR A 36 -20.74 -19.44 27.69
CA TYR A 36 -22.06 -19.48 28.30
C TYR A 36 -22.47 -20.93 28.62
N PHE A 37 -22.26 -21.86 27.73
CA PHE A 37 -22.56 -23.27 27.94
C PHE A 37 -21.79 -23.87 29.12
N LYS A 38 -20.46 -23.67 29.17
CA LYS A 38 -19.63 -24.13 30.26
C LYS A 38 -19.98 -23.50 31.60
N THR A 39 -20.38 -22.21 31.59
CA THR A 39 -20.78 -21.51 32.80
C THR A 39 -22.15 -21.96 33.28
N ALA A 40 -23.08 -22.25 32.37
CA ALA A 40 -24.39 -22.85 32.70
C ALA A 40 -24.24 -24.19 33.43
N GLN A 41 -23.31 -25.03 32.96
CA GLN A 41 -23.04 -26.34 33.62
C GLN A 41 -22.50 -26.22 35.06
N LYS A 42 -21.80 -25.15 35.39
CA LYS A 42 -21.19 -24.89 36.70
C LYS A 42 -22.10 -24.14 37.66
N THR A 43 -23.19 -23.56 37.16
CA THR A 43 -24.08 -22.70 37.94
C THR A 43 -25.12 -23.56 38.70
N ALA A 44 -25.21 -23.38 40.00
CA ALA A 44 -26.19 -24.09 40.85
C ALA A 44 -27.61 -23.53 40.70
N ASP A 45 -27.76 -22.24 40.45
CA ASP A 45 -29.03 -21.53 40.31
C ASP A 45 -29.74 -21.93 39.00
N PRO A 46 -30.99 -22.46 39.06
CA PRO A 46 -31.73 -22.93 37.89
C PRO A 46 -32.05 -21.81 36.87
N ASP A 47 -32.38 -20.61 37.37
CA ASP A 47 -32.79 -19.49 36.48
C ASP A 47 -31.58 -18.91 35.73
N ILE A 48 -30.44 -18.78 36.42
CA ILE A 48 -29.20 -18.37 35.81
C ILE A 48 -28.69 -19.42 34.82
N ARG A 49 -28.84 -20.73 35.16
CA ARG A 49 -28.48 -21.83 34.27
C ARG A 49 -29.29 -21.77 32.97
N LYS A 50 -30.59 -21.52 33.08
CA LYS A 50 -31.49 -21.41 31.92
C LYS A 50 -31.08 -20.20 31.07
N LEU A 51 -30.90 -19.03 31.67
CA LEU A 51 -30.50 -17.82 30.96
C LEU A 51 -29.19 -18.02 30.18
N LEU A 52 -28.19 -18.63 30.82
CA LEU A 52 -26.90 -18.92 30.18
C LEU A 52 -27.02 -19.94 29.05
N GLY A 53 -27.92 -20.92 29.18
CA GLY A 53 -28.25 -21.87 28.11
C GLY A 53 -28.88 -21.19 26.92
N ASP A 54 -29.86 -20.33 27.14
CA ASP A 54 -30.53 -19.55 26.10
C ASP A 54 -29.54 -18.61 25.37
N LEU A 55 -28.63 -17.95 26.11
CA LEU A 55 -27.56 -17.14 25.51
C LEU A 55 -26.60 -17.98 24.65
N ALA A 56 -26.21 -19.17 25.12
CA ALA A 56 -25.36 -20.06 24.34
C ALA A 56 -26.01 -20.48 23.00
N GLU A 57 -27.31 -20.75 23.01
CA GLU A 57 -28.08 -21.11 21.83
C GLU A 57 -28.19 -19.92 20.84
N ILE A 58 -28.42 -18.71 21.35
CA ILE A 58 -28.48 -17.48 20.55
C ILE A 58 -27.14 -17.23 19.84
N GLU A 59 -26.02 -17.30 20.55
CA GLU A 59 -24.68 -17.08 19.97
C GLU A 59 -24.32 -18.15 18.95
N SER A 60 -24.71 -19.41 19.20
CA SER A 60 -24.55 -20.49 18.21
C SER A 60 -25.33 -20.20 16.92
N LYS A 61 -26.58 -19.74 17.02
CA LYS A 61 -27.41 -19.34 15.86
C LYS A 61 -26.83 -18.13 15.13
N HIS A 62 -26.22 -17.18 15.83
CA HIS A 62 -25.53 -16.04 15.23
C HIS A 62 -24.33 -16.50 14.42
N SER A 63 -23.50 -17.40 14.96
CA SER A 63 -22.36 -18.00 14.27
C SER A 63 -22.79 -18.68 12.95
N ASP A 64 -23.88 -19.48 12.98
CA ASP A 64 -24.37 -20.18 11.79
C ASP A 64 -24.92 -19.21 10.75
N LYS A 65 -25.66 -18.17 11.17
CA LYS A 65 -26.12 -17.09 10.28
C LYS A 65 -24.97 -16.30 9.68
N ALA A 66 -23.90 -16.03 10.43
CA ALA A 66 -22.71 -15.34 9.93
C ALA A 66 -21.99 -16.17 8.86
N LEU A 67 -21.87 -17.50 9.06
CA LEU A 67 -21.32 -18.43 8.07
C LEU A 67 -22.19 -18.49 6.80
N LEU A 68 -23.51 -18.59 6.96
CA LEU A 68 -24.43 -18.62 5.83
C LEU A 68 -24.39 -17.32 5.02
N LYS A 69 -24.39 -16.17 5.70
CA LYS A 69 -24.23 -14.86 5.03
C LYS A 69 -22.89 -14.73 4.33
N ALA A 70 -21.79 -15.23 4.92
CA ALA A 70 -20.49 -15.25 4.28
C ALA A 70 -20.51 -16.02 2.95
N SER A 71 -21.12 -17.20 2.93
CA SER A 71 -21.24 -18.03 1.71
C SER A 71 -22.15 -17.42 0.63
N ILE A 72 -23.19 -16.68 1.02
CA ILE A 72 -24.10 -15.97 0.08
C ILE A 72 -23.42 -14.71 -0.47
N ILE A 73 -22.68 -13.99 0.34
CA ILE A 73 -21.97 -12.75 -0.05
C ILE A 73 -20.81 -13.05 -0.99
N GLU A 74 -20.14 -14.21 -0.85
CA GLU A 74 -19.07 -14.65 -1.76
C GLU A 74 -19.55 -14.78 -3.22
N LYS A 75 -20.86 -14.99 -3.43
CA LYS A 75 -21.51 -15.07 -4.75
C LYS A 75 -22.28 -13.82 -5.17
N SER A 76 -22.28 -12.75 -4.35
CA SER A 76 -23.17 -11.59 -4.57
C SER A 76 -22.42 -10.33 -5.04
N SER A 77 -23.17 -9.35 -5.54
CA SER A 77 -22.68 -8.01 -5.94
C SER A 77 -21.87 -7.30 -4.86
N LEU A 78 -22.08 -7.62 -3.57
CA LEU A 78 -21.34 -7.06 -2.44
C LEU A 78 -19.86 -7.49 -2.43
N ALA A 79 -19.55 -8.74 -2.79
CA ALA A 79 -18.16 -9.19 -2.90
C ALA A 79 -17.43 -8.46 -4.04
N ILE A 80 -18.12 -8.20 -5.16
CA ILE A 80 -17.58 -7.43 -6.28
C ILE A 80 -17.30 -5.98 -5.85
N ASP A 81 -18.21 -5.36 -5.10
CA ASP A 81 -18.05 -3.99 -4.60
C ASP A 81 -16.94 -3.89 -3.53
N GLU A 82 -16.79 -4.91 -2.69
CA GLU A 82 -15.68 -5.01 -1.73
C GLU A 82 -14.33 -5.15 -2.44
N LEU A 83 -14.23 -5.99 -3.46
CA LEU A 83 -13.03 -6.12 -4.28
C LEU A 83 -12.68 -4.81 -5.01
N LYS A 84 -13.69 -4.11 -5.54
CA LYS A 84 -13.51 -2.78 -6.16
C LYS A 84 -12.99 -1.76 -5.14
N LYS A 85 -13.56 -1.72 -3.93
CA LYS A 85 -13.10 -0.84 -2.84
C LYS A 85 -11.68 -1.17 -2.41
N ALA A 86 -11.35 -2.45 -2.22
CA ALA A 86 -10.00 -2.90 -1.88
C ALA A 86 -8.98 -2.53 -2.96
N LYS A 87 -9.31 -2.75 -4.25
CA LYS A 87 -8.49 -2.34 -5.39
C LYS A 87 -8.29 -0.83 -5.43
N LYS A 88 -9.35 -0.05 -5.23
CA LYS A 88 -9.29 1.41 -5.17
C LYS A 88 -8.37 1.86 -4.03
N GLN A 89 -8.53 1.27 -2.85
CA GLN A 89 -7.69 1.59 -1.68
C GLN A 89 -6.22 1.26 -1.93
N PHE A 90 -5.92 0.12 -2.55
CA PHE A 90 -4.56 -0.24 -2.94
C PHE A 90 -3.95 0.78 -3.91
N ILE A 91 -4.72 1.20 -4.92
CA ILE A 91 -4.26 2.21 -5.89
C ILE A 91 -3.97 3.54 -5.18
N LEU A 92 -4.85 4.00 -4.31
CA LEU A 92 -4.71 5.28 -3.61
C LEU A 92 -3.56 5.28 -2.59
N THR A 93 -3.30 4.13 -1.95
CA THR A 93 -2.30 4.04 -0.87
C THR A 93 -0.89 3.71 -1.39
N TRP A 94 -0.78 2.94 -2.48
CA TRP A 94 0.51 2.44 -2.95
C TRP A 94 0.86 2.86 -4.37
N VAL A 95 -0.08 2.69 -5.31
CA VAL A 95 0.23 2.90 -6.73
C VAL A 95 0.36 4.39 -7.06
N GLN A 96 -0.59 5.21 -6.65
CA GLN A 96 -0.55 6.65 -6.95
C GLN A 96 0.64 7.36 -6.29
N PRO A 97 0.89 7.21 -4.96
CA PRO A 97 2.06 7.82 -4.34
C PRO A 97 3.38 7.28 -4.91
N GLY A 98 3.47 5.96 -5.14
CA GLY A 98 4.64 5.35 -5.74
C GLY A 98 4.91 5.86 -7.16
N LEU A 99 3.87 5.99 -7.98
CA LEU A 99 4.01 6.54 -9.32
C LEU A 99 4.41 8.02 -9.31
N ALA A 100 3.81 8.82 -8.42
CA ALA A 100 4.20 10.21 -8.24
C ALA A 100 5.68 10.33 -7.82
N GLY A 101 6.11 9.48 -6.88
CA GLY A 101 7.50 9.39 -6.47
C GLY A 101 8.44 8.98 -7.60
N LEU A 102 8.07 7.95 -8.39
CA LEU A 102 8.88 7.53 -9.52
C LEU A 102 9.04 8.66 -10.56
N MET A 103 7.95 9.34 -10.87
CA MET A 103 7.99 10.50 -11.79
C MET A 103 8.88 11.62 -11.25
N ASP A 104 8.73 11.97 -9.97
CA ASP A 104 9.57 13.00 -9.35
C ASP A 104 11.04 12.59 -9.34
N GLY A 105 11.35 11.37 -8.91
CA GLY A 105 12.72 10.86 -8.88
C GLY A 105 13.39 10.82 -10.26
N SER A 106 12.64 10.37 -11.28
CA SER A 106 13.17 10.33 -12.65
C SER A 106 13.41 11.73 -13.23
N VAL A 107 12.56 12.72 -12.93
CA VAL A 107 12.67 14.05 -13.52
C VAL A 107 13.57 14.98 -12.71
N SER A 108 13.40 15.07 -11.40
CA SER A 108 14.12 16.02 -10.55
C SER A 108 15.62 15.77 -10.46
N THR A 109 16.04 14.50 -10.64
CA THR A 109 17.46 14.12 -10.57
C THR A 109 18.19 14.14 -11.92
N LEU A 110 17.45 14.23 -13.06
CA LEU A 110 18.06 14.33 -14.40
C LEU A 110 19.01 15.53 -14.51
N ALA A 111 18.53 16.71 -14.13
CA ALA A 111 19.31 17.94 -14.27
C ALA A 111 20.62 17.89 -13.48
N PRO A 112 20.67 17.59 -12.16
CA PRO A 112 21.91 17.56 -11.42
C PRO A 112 22.85 16.43 -11.89
N ILE A 113 22.35 15.28 -12.29
CA ILE A 113 23.16 14.16 -12.76
C ILE A 113 23.79 14.48 -14.11
N PHE A 114 22.99 14.86 -15.12
CA PHE A 114 23.53 15.11 -16.45
C PHE A 114 24.32 16.41 -16.52
N ALA A 115 23.94 17.45 -15.77
CA ALA A 115 24.75 18.66 -15.67
C ALA A 115 26.15 18.35 -15.11
N THR A 116 26.24 17.54 -14.05
CA THR A 116 27.53 17.12 -13.48
C THR A 116 28.28 16.25 -14.48
N ALA A 117 27.62 15.28 -15.10
CA ALA A 117 28.20 14.37 -16.07
C ALA A 117 28.88 15.14 -17.23
N PHE A 118 28.17 16.07 -17.84
CA PHE A 118 28.69 16.82 -18.99
C PHE A 118 29.70 17.88 -18.59
N ALA A 119 29.58 18.48 -17.39
CA ALA A 119 30.52 19.48 -16.91
C ALA A 119 31.87 18.86 -16.49
N THR A 120 31.84 17.72 -15.83
CA THR A 120 33.05 17.08 -15.26
C THR A 120 33.65 15.99 -16.14
N LYS A 121 32.81 15.31 -16.92
CA LYS A 121 33.16 14.07 -17.66
C LYS A 121 33.77 13.00 -16.75
N ASP A 122 33.41 13.03 -15.48
CA ASP A 122 33.90 12.11 -14.45
C ASP A 122 32.74 11.27 -13.90
N SER A 123 32.81 9.97 -14.12
CA SER A 123 31.79 9.02 -13.69
C SER A 123 31.65 8.98 -12.17
N HIS A 124 32.76 9.04 -11.43
CA HIS A 124 32.74 8.94 -9.98
C HIS A 124 32.03 10.14 -9.34
N THR A 125 32.37 11.36 -9.75
CA THR A 125 31.72 12.60 -9.26
C THR A 125 30.24 12.59 -9.63
N THR A 126 29.90 12.17 -10.85
CA THR A 126 28.50 12.07 -11.32
C THR A 126 27.71 11.06 -10.48
N LEU A 127 28.29 9.90 -10.15
CA LEU A 127 27.66 8.92 -9.27
C LEU A 127 27.38 9.50 -7.88
N LEU A 128 28.34 10.16 -7.26
CA LEU A 128 28.17 10.75 -5.92
C LEU A 128 27.05 11.80 -5.90
N VAL A 129 27.01 12.68 -6.88
CA VAL A 129 25.93 13.68 -7.03
C VAL A 129 24.60 12.99 -7.26
N GLY A 130 24.55 11.97 -8.12
CA GLY A 130 23.35 11.19 -8.40
C GLY A 130 22.81 10.46 -7.17
N LEU A 131 23.68 9.83 -6.39
CA LEU A 131 23.29 9.19 -5.13
C LEU A 131 22.73 10.22 -4.13
N ALA A 132 23.42 11.34 -3.94
CA ALA A 132 22.97 12.39 -3.03
C ALA A 132 21.62 12.98 -3.45
N ALA A 133 21.46 13.29 -4.74
CA ALA A 133 20.21 13.81 -5.30
C ALA A 133 19.06 12.81 -5.16
N SER A 134 19.27 11.53 -5.50
CA SER A 134 18.24 10.49 -5.46
C SER A 134 17.78 10.20 -4.03
N ILE A 135 18.70 10.07 -3.08
CA ILE A 135 18.37 9.82 -1.67
C ILE A 135 17.68 11.06 -1.07
N GLY A 136 18.21 12.24 -1.33
CA GLY A 136 17.64 13.50 -0.84
C GLY A 136 16.22 13.74 -1.35
N ALA A 137 15.99 13.55 -2.64
CA ALA A 137 14.66 13.63 -3.25
C ALA A 137 13.70 12.60 -2.64
N GLY A 138 14.15 11.35 -2.45
CA GLY A 138 13.34 10.29 -1.85
C GLY A 138 12.91 10.60 -0.41
N ILE A 139 13.82 11.10 0.42
CA ILE A 139 13.50 11.51 1.79
C ILE A 139 12.50 12.66 1.77
N SER A 140 12.74 13.69 0.96
CA SER A 140 11.89 14.87 0.83
C SER A 140 10.47 14.49 0.38
N MET A 141 10.36 13.71 -0.70
CA MET A 141 9.07 13.32 -1.27
C MET A 141 8.30 12.37 -0.34
N GLY A 142 9.01 11.45 0.31
CA GLY A 142 8.41 10.55 1.30
C GLY A 142 7.84 11.28 2.50
N PHE A 143 8.59 12.25 3.03
CA PHE A 143 8.12 13.10 4.14
C PHE A 143 6.94 13.97 3.71
N THR A 144 7.03 14.63 2.57
CA THR A 144 5.97 15.50 2.03
C THR A 144 4.67 14.72 1.85
N GLU A 145 4.71 13.53 1.23
CA GLU A 145 3.51 12.71 1.04
C GLU A 145 2.93 12.20 2.38
N ALA A 146 3.78 11.89 3.37
CA ALA A 146 3.33 11.48 4.69
C ALA A 146 2.70 12.62 5.49
N ALA A 147 3.21 13.85 5.34
CA ALA A 147 2.76 15.03 6.08
C ALA A 147 1.57 15.76 5.43
N HIS A 148 1.32 15.52 4.15
CA HIS A 148 0.34 16.27 3.37
C HIS A 148 -1.11 16.03 3.78
N ASP A 149 -1.48 14.80 4.17
CA ASP A 149 -2.87 14.39 4.37
C ASP A 149 -2.95 13.17 5.30
N ASP A 150 -3.80 13.22 6.31
CA ASP A 150 -4.02 12.13 7.26
C ASP A 150 -4.69 10.88 6.65
N GLY A 151 -5.23 11.01 5.45
CA GLY A 151 -5.87 9.93 4.71
C GLY A 151 -7.30 9.60 5.14
N ILE A 152 -7.84 10.29 6.16
CA ILE A 152 -9.18 10.04 6.69
C ILE A 152 -10.22 10.67 5.76
N ILE A 153 -10.11 11.96 5.51
CA ILE A 153 -11.05 12.71 4.66
C ILE A 153 -10.90 12.31 3.19
N SER A 154 -9.67 12.20 2.73
CA SER A 154 -9.36 11.84 1.33
C SER A 154 -9.64 10.37 1.00
N GLY A 155 -9.75 9.50 2.00
CA GLY A 155 -9.87 8.06 1.81
C GLY A 155 -8.62 7.40 1.20
N ARG A 156 -7.46 8.09 1.19
CA ARG A 156 -6.20 7.60 0.60
C ARG A 156 -5.45 6.59 1.48
N GLY A 157 -5.94 6.32 2.69
CA GLY A 157 -5.35 5.37 3.63
C GLY A 157 -4.15 5.93 4.39
N SER A 158 -3.32 5.06 4.96
CA SER A 158 -2.24 5.42 5.87
C SER A 158 -1.21 6.37 5.24
N PRO A 159 -0.97 7.56 5.84
CA PRO A 159 0.03 8.53 5.40
C PRO A 159 1.43 7.94 5.34
N ILE A 160 1.80 7.14 6.34
CA ILE A 160 3.13 6.51 6.42
C ILE A 160 3.34 5.56 5.25
N LYS A 161 2.33 4.74 4.90
CA LYS A 161 2.43 3.81 3.76
C LYS A 161 2.60 4.56 2.44
N ARG A 162 1.87 5.66 2.26
CA ARG A 162 2.00 6.52 1.08
C ARG A 162 3.37 7.18 1.01
N GLY A 163 3.85 7.73 2.13
CA GLY A 163 5.17 8.33 2.23
C GLY A 163 6.29 7.35 1.91
N VAL A 164 6.22 6.13 2.46
CA VAL A 164 7.18 5.06 2.13
C VAL A 164 7.12 4.70 0.64
N ALA A 165 5.91 4.51 0.08
CA ALA A 165 5.76 4.20 -1.34
C ALA A 165 6.33 5.30 -2.23
N SER A 166 6.02 6.56 -1.92
CA SER A 166 6.53 7.72 -2.66
C SER A 166 8.04 7.85 -2.54
N GLY A 167 8.57 7.90 -1.32
CA GLY A 167 10.00 8.09 -1.05
C GLY A 167 10.90 7.01 -1.64
N VAL A 168 10.49 5.73 -1.50
CA VAL A 168 11.22 4.60 -2.09
C VAL A 168 11.23 4.69 -3.61
N MET A 169 10.08 4.97 -4.21
CA MET A 169 9.99 5.06 -5.67
C MET A 169 10.70 6.29 -6.24
N THR A 170 10.72 7.42 -5.52
CA THR A 170 11.54 8.59 -5.87
C THR A 170 13.02 8.24 -5.87
N THR A 171 13.49 7.58 -4.81
CA THR A 171 14.89 7.14 -4.73
C THR A 171 15.24 6.19 -5.88
N LEU A 172 14.40 5.21 -6.16
CA LEU A 172 14.62 4.23 -7.23
C LEU A 172 14.65 4.89 -8.61
N GLY A 173 13.75 5.86 -8.88
CA GLY A 173 13.74 6.63 -10.13
C GLY A 173 15.06 7.37 -10.34
N GLY A 174 15.56 8.07 -9.32
CA GLY A 174 16.86 8.75 -9.43
C GLY A 174 18.05 7.81 -9.54
N LEU A 175 18.02 6.70 -8.81
CA LEU A 175 19.10 5.70 -8.86
C LEU A 175 19.20 5.00 -10.22
N GLY A 176 18.07 4.84 -10.93
CA GLY A 176 18.05 4.16 -12.23
C GLY A 176 19.07 4.74 -13.22
N HIS A 177 19.17 6.05 -13.29
CA HIS A 177 20.13 6.73 -14.18
C HIS A 177 21.39 7.27 -13.49
N ALA A 178 21.50 7.14 -12.15
CA ALA A 178 22.73 7.40 -11.43
C ALA A 178 23.67 6.18 -11.37
N LEU A 179 23.14 4.97 -11.16
CA LEU A 179 23.91 3.74 -11.02
C LEU A 179 24.79 3.38 -12.23
N PRO A 180 24.41 3.66 -13.48
CA PRO A 180 25.31 3.41 -14.62
C PRO A 180 26.67 4.07 -14.49
N TYR A 181 26.80 5.16 -13.74
CA TYR A 181 28.08 5.83 -13.49
C TYR A 181 29.01 5.10 -12.51
N LEU A 182 28.64 3.89 -12.05
CA LEU A 182 29.60 2.90 -11.52
C LEU A 182 30.60 2.42 -12.56
N ILE A 183 30.25 2.56 -13.85
CA ILE A 183 31.14 2.24 -14.97
C ILE A 183 32.13 3.40 -15.11
N SER A 184 33.44 3.08 -15.11
CA SER A 184 34.49 4.08 -15.16
C SER A 184 34.55 4.85 -16.48
N ASP A 185 34.15 4.19 -17.60
CA ASP A 185 34.06 4.86 -18.90
C ASP A 185 32.84 5.78 -18.96
N PHE A 186 33.11 7.06 -19.03
CA PHE A 186 32.10 8.12 -19.01
C PHE A 186 31.08 7.98 -20.14
N TYR A 187 31.52 7.70 -21.37
CA TYR A 187 30.61 7.64 -22.53
C TYR A 187 29.67 6.43 -22.44
N THR A 188 30.21 5.28 -22.08
CA THR A 188 29.40 4.05 -21.86
C THR A 188 28.40 4.26 -20.73
N ALA A 189 28.85 4.82 -19.59
CA ALA A 189 27.96 5.13 -18.45
C ALA A 189 26.81 6.05 -18.85
N THR A 190 27.12 7.11 -19.60
CA THR A 190 26.11 8.11 -20.03
C THR A 190 25.11 7.50 -21.00
N ILE A 191 25.54 6.69 -21.96
CA ILE A 191 24.64 6.02 -22.90
C ILE A 191 23.69 5.07 -22.18
N ILE A 192 24.20 4.29 -21.22
CA ILE A 192 23.40 3.39 -20.41
C ILE A 192 22.41 4.16 -19.53
N ALA A 193 22.86 5.28 -18.91
CA ALA A 193 21.99 6.15 -18.13
C ALA A 193 20.83 6.70 -18.97
N MET A 194 21.09 7.20 -20.19
CA MET A 194 20.04 7.65 -21.10
C MET A 194 19.05 6.54 -21.46
N PHE A 195 19.55 5.32 -21.64
CA PHE A 195 18.69 4.16 -21.92
C PHE A 195 17.79 3.82 -20.73
N PHE A 196 18.29 3.91 -19.49
CA PHE A 196 17.49 3.74 -18.30
C PHE A 196 16.39 4.80 -18.19
N VAL A 197 16.68 6.07 -18.48
CA VAL A 197 15.66 7.14 -18.53
C VAL A 197 14.52 6.78 -19.48
N LEU A 198 14.83 6.28 -20.68
CA LEU A 198 13.79 5.89 -21.66
C LEU A 198 12.93 4.74 -21.13
N ILE A 199 13.54 3.74 -20.46
CA ILE A 199 12.80 2.63 -19.82
C ILE A 199 11.89 3.16 -18.71
N GLU A 200 12.39 4.04 -17.86
CA GLU A 200 11.61 4.64 -16.76
C GLU A 200 10.41 5.42 -17.29
N LEU A 201 10.61 6.29 -18.28
CA LEU A 201 9.54 7.07 -18.91
C LEU A 201 8.47 6.15 -19.52
N TRP A 202 8.90 5.08 -20.18
CA TRP A 202 7.97 4.08 -20.74
C TRP A 202 7.21 3.33 -19.64
N ALA A 203 7.89 2.91 -18.56
CA ALA A 203 7.28 2.23 -17.43
C ALA A 203 6.25 3.12 -16.73
N ILE A 204 6.56 4.39 -16.52
CA ILE A 204 5.64 5.39 -15.96
C ILE A 204 4.37 5.51 -16.83
N ALA A 205 4.52 5.69 -18.14
CA ALA A 205 3.40 5.79 -19.07
C ALA A 205 2.53 4.51 -19.07
N TRP A 206 3.17 3.34 -18.99
CA TRP A 206 2.47 2.05 -18.92
C TRP A 206 1.68 1.87 -17.61
N ILE A 207 2.26 2.24 -16.47
CA ILE A 207 1.60 2.19 -15.16
C ILE A 207 0.41 3.16 -15.13
N GLN A 208 0.56 4.39 -15.65
CA GLN A 208 -0.53 5.35 -15.76
C GLN A 208 -1.70 4.79 -16.58
N LYS A 209 -1.41 4.20 -17.75
CA LYS A 209 -2.45 3.55 -18.56
C LYS A 209 -3.15 2.42 -17.82
N LYS A 210 -2.39 1.56 -17.11
CA LYS A 210 -2.92 0.35 -16.47
C LYS A 210 -3.78 0.64 -15.24
N TYR A 211 -3.39 1.62 -14.42
CA TYR A 211 -3.98 1.84 -13.10
C TYR A 211 -4.79 3.14 -12.99
N MET A 212 -4.56 4.11 -13.87
CA MET A 212 -5.23 5.41 -13.82
C MET A 212 -6.20 5.64 -14.99
N GLU A 213 -6.39 4.64 -15.86
CA GLU A 213 -7.31 4.67 -17.02
C GLU A 213 -7.04 5.85 -17.99
N ILE A 214 -5.82 6.38 -18.00
CA ILE A 214 -5.40 7.48 -18.86
C ILE A 214 -5.10 6.92 -20.26
N LYS A 215 -5.50 7.63 -21.32
CA LYS A 215 -5.13 7.26 -22.69
C LYS A 215 -3.60 7.27 -22.83
N PHE A 216 -3.03 6.22 -23.41
CA PHE A 216 -1.58 6.04 -23.50
C PHE A 216 -0.88 7.20 -24.20
N SER A 217 -1.48 7.77 -25.24
CA SER A 217 -0.96 8.97 -25.91
C SER A 217 -0.86 10.18 -24.99
N ARG A 218 -1.85 10.37 -24.10
CA ARG A 218 -1.84 11.44 -23.10
C ARG A 218 -0.80 11.18 -22.02
N ALA A 219 -0.63 9.92 -21.60
CA ALA A 219 0.41 9.54 -20.65
C ALA A 219 1.81 9.81 -21.20
N ILE A 220 2.09 9.39 -22.43
CA ILE A 220 3.37 9.68 -23.10
C ILE A 220 3.60 11.19 -23.20
N PHE A 221 2.60 11.95 -23.65
CA PHE A 221 2.71 13.41 -23.76
C PHE A 221 3.07 14.04 -22.41
N GLN A 222 2.36 13.68 -21.33
CA GLN A 222 2.63 14.20 -19.99
C GLN A 222 4.04 13.85 -19.48
N VAL A 223 4.48 12.63 -19.73
CA VAL A 223 5.80 12.16 -19.29
C VAL A 223 6.93 12.78 -20.10
N VAL A 224 6.78 12.86 -21.43
CA VAL A 224 7.79 13.47 -22.31
C VAL A 224 7.89 14.98 -22.08
N PHE A 225 6.77 15.69 -21.98
CA PHE A 225 6.78 17.13 -21.69
C PHE A 225 7.26 17.42 -20.26
N GLY A 226 6.84 16.63 -19.27
CA GLY A 226 7.30 16.79 -17.89
C GLY A 226 8.79 16.50 -17.71
N GLY A 227 9.37 15.61 -18.53
CA GLY A 227 10.80 15.31 -18.53
C GLY A 227 11.65 16.21 -19.43
N ALA A 228 11.02 16.99 -20.32
CA ALA A 228 11.72 17.91 -21.25
C ALA A 228 11.77 19.38 -20.75
N LEU A 229 10.98 19.73 -19.73
CA LEU A 229 10.98 21.02 -19.04
C LEU A 229 11.92 21.04 -17.87
#